data_7b3bf4f1e4931651cae5b5fbdffa8c31
#
_entry.id   7b3bf4f1e4931651cae5b5fbdffa8c31
#
_cell.length_a   1.000
_cell.length_b   1.000
_cell.length_c   1.000
_cell.angle_alpha   90.00
_cell.angle_beta   90.00
_cell.angle_gamma   90.00
#
_symmetry.space_group_name_H-M   'P 1'
#
loop_
_entity.id
_entity.type
_entity.pdbx_description
1 polymer ?
#
loop_
_entity_poly.entity_id
_entity_poly.type
_entity_poly.pdbx_seq_one_letter_code
_entity_poly.pdbx_strand_id
1 'polypeptide(L)'
;MFRYEMIQKFNGTEMMIYKYIISNAEKIPYMTIRELASEVYVSTSTILRFCNKIDCGSYSDFKVQFCRYMKERADLIPGFDLEQLLHYFQGTTTSAFEEKVLEGAKLIREAEMVIFVGLGSSGALARYGARFFSNFGKFSVGLEDALYPLMEMSYPKTSVVALSVSGETMGVIETVRKFQTHGCKILSITNDPNSTIAKISDWNISYCLEPQTINGGFNATSQVPVLFLIEALARRIF
;
A
#
# COMPACT_ATOMS: atom_id res chain seq x y z
N MET A 1 9.44 17.23 2.51
CA MET A 1 10.28 16.60 1.49
C MET A 1 9.47 15.61 0.67
N PHE A 2 9.07 14.47 1.20
CA PHE A 2 8.28 13.46 0.47
C PHE A 2 6.78 13.70 0.67
N ARG A 3 6.11 14.35 -0.30
CA ARG A 3 4.66 14.59 -0.25
C ARG A 3 3.91 13.37 -0.81
N TYR A 4 2.76 13.06 -0.25
CA TYR A 4 1.89 11.94 -0.67
C TYR A 4 1.63 11.93 -2.19
N GLU A 5 1.21 13.07 -2.75
CA GLU A 5 0.93 13.22 -4.19
C GLU A 5 2.15 12.95 -5.09
N MET A 6 3.34 13.22 -4.56
CA MET A 6 4.62 12.96 -5.24
C MET A 6 4.95 11.47 -5.18
N ILE A 7 4.78 10.83 -4.01
CA ILE A 7 5.04 9.40 -3.82
C ILE A 7 4.13 8.56 -4.73
N GLN A 8 2.87 8.93 -4.87
CA GLN A 8 1.93 8.24 -5.78
C GLN A 8 2.38 8.29 -7.26
N LYS A 9 3.16 9.30 -7.65
CA LYS A 9 3.68 9.47 -9.02
C LYS A 9 5.05 8.82 -9.23
N PHE A 10 5.59 8.12 -8.24
CA PHE A 10 6.84 7.40 -8.38
C PHE A 10 6.65 6.16 -9.23
N ASN A 11 7.53 5.98 -10.20
CA ASN A 11 7.64 4.71 -10.91
C ASN A 11 8.35 3.65 -10.04
N GLY A 12 8.42 2.40 -10.52
CA GLY A 12 9.02 1.30 -9.76
C GLY A 12 10.45 1.56 -9.28
N THR A 13 11.30 2.18 -10.11
CA THR A 13 12.69 2.53 -9.76
C THR A 13 12.73 3.65 -8.72
N GLU A 14 11.92 4.68 -8.87
CA GLU A 14 11.83 5.80 -7.93
C GLU A 14 11.29 5.35 -6.57
N MET A 15 10.32 4.45 -6.57
CA MET A 15 9.78 3.85 -5.35
C MET A 15 10.84 2.97 -4.64
N MET A 16 11.66 2.24 -5.39
CA MET A 16 12.76 1.46 -4.83
C MET A 16 13.81 2.37 -4.16
N ILE A 17 14.19 3.48 -4.82
CA ILE A 17 15.11 4.49 -4.26
C ILE A 17 14.51 5.09 -2.99
N TYR A 18 13.25 5.50 -3.03
CA TYR A 18 12.53 6.06 -1.88
C TYR A 18 12.51 5.09 -0.68
N LYS A 19 12.10 3.83 -0.91
CA LYS A 19 12.08 2.80 0.14
C LYS A 19 13.45 2.58 0.77
N TYR A 20 14.50 2.50 -0.05
CA TYR A 20 15.87 2.35 0.47
C TYR A 20 16.27 3.53 1.34
N ILE A 21 16.00 4.77 0.89
CA ILE A 21 16.33 5.99 1.62
C ILE A 21 15.64 6.00 2.99
N ILE A 22 14.35 5.69 3.05
CA ILE A 22 13.59 5.69 4.31
C ILE A 22 14.04 4.56 5.24
N SER A 23 14.24 3.36 4.71
CA SER A 23 14.68 2.20 5.52
C SER A 23 16.12 2.31 6.03
N ASN A 24 16.93 3.20 5.45
CA ASN A 24 18.33 3.41 5.82
C ASN A 24 18.63 4.86 6.21
N ALA A 25 17.64 5.55 6.77
CA ALA A 25 17.68 6.99 7.03
C ALA A 25 18.92 7.46 7.79
N GLU A 26 19.41 6.66 8.74
CA GLU A 26 20.62 6.97 9.51
C GLU A 26 21.92 6.93 8.68
N LYS A 27 21.95 6.12 7.61
CA LYS A 27 23.11 5.95 6.74
C LYS A 27 23.17 7.01 5.63
N ILE A 28 22.02 7.44 5.11
CA ILE A 28 21.90 8.33 3.96
C ILE A 28 22.75 9.61 4.07
N PRO A 29 22.81 10.31 5.22
CA PRO A 29 23.65 11.51 5.37
C PRO A 29 25.14 11.29 5.05
N TYR A 30 25.63 10.09 5.30
CA TYR A 30 27.04 9.73 5.13
C TYR A 30 27.35 9.09 3.77
N MET A 31 26.34 8.63 3.04
CA MET A 31 26.51 7.98 1.74
C MET A 31 26.87 8.98 0.64
N THR A 32 27.75 8.55 -0.26
CA THR A 32 27.97 9.21 -1.55
C THR A 32 26.87 8.81 -2.54
N ILE A 33 26.68 9.59 -3.60
CA ILE A 33 25.74 9.25 -4.67
C ILE A 33 26.05 7.89 -5.33
N ARG A 34 27.35 7.51 -5.38
CA ARG A 34 27.81 6.24 -5.96
C ARG A 34 27.41 5.07 -5.08
N GLU A 35 27.57 5.21 -3.77
CA GLU A 35 27.16 4.19 -2.80
C GLU A 35 25.66 3.99 -2.83
N LEU A 36 24.86 5.08 -2.78
CA LEU A 36 23.42 4.96 -2.90
C LEU A 36 23.01 4.31 -4.22
N ALA A 37 23.60 4.71 -5.34
CA ALA A 37 23.30 4.14 -6.65
C ALA A 37 23.63 2.63 -6.72
N SER A 38 24.76 2.22 -6.10
CA SER A 38 25.16 0.80 -6.00
C SER A 38 24.17 0.00 -5.17
N GLU A 39 23.75 0.49 -4.02
CA GLU A 39 22.84 -0.20 -3.11
C GLU A 39 21.44 -0.43 -3.71
N VAL A 40 20.98 0.50 -4.54
CA VAL A 40 19.69 0.38 -5.22
C VAL A 40 19.81 -0.07 -6.68
N TYR A 41 20.99 -0.54 -7.09
CA TYR A 41 21.25 -1.10 -8.42
C TYR A 41 20.85 -0.19 -9.59
N VAL A 42 21.12 1.12 -9.47
CA VAL A 42 20.83 2.11 -10.51
C VAL A 42 22.05 2.96 -10.86
N SER A 43 21.94 3.77 -11.91
CA SER A 43 23.00 4.74 -12.24
C SER A 43 22.91 5.99 -11.35
N THR A 44 24.05 6.68 -11.15
CA THR A 44 24.07 7.97 -10.44
C THR A 44 23.19 9.04 -11.12
N SER A 45 23.03 8.97 -12.44
CA SER A 45 22.13 9.84 -13.17
C SER A 45 20.65 9.56 -12.85
N THR A 46 20.31 8.32 -12.51
CA THR A 46 18.97 7.97 -12.05
C THR A 46 18.70 8.56 -10.66
N ILE A 47 19.70 8.51 -9.76
CA ILE A 47 19.59 9.16 -8.44
C ILE A 47 19.42 10.67 -8.60
N LEU A 48 20.18 11.33 -9.49
CA LEU A 48 20.02 12.76 -9.74
C LEU A 48 18.64 13.13 -10.28
N ARG A 49 18.09 12.33 -11.20
CA ARG A 49 16.70 12.52 -11.68
C ARG A 49 15.69 12.36 -10.57
N PHE A 50 15.89 11.39 -9.68
CA PHE A 50 15.05 11.23 -8.49
C PHE A 50 15.15 12.46 -7.57
N CYS A 51 16.36 12.98 -7.30
CA CYS A 51 16.55 14.20 -6.52
C CYS A 51 15.80 15.39 -7.14
N ASN A 52 15.93 15.60 -8.44
CA ASN A 52 15.21 16.66 -9.15
C ASN A 52 13.68 16.52 -9.06
N LYS A 53 13.18 15.28 -9.11
CA LYS A 53 11.74 15.00 -9.01
C LYS A 53 11.18 15.33 -7.62
N ILE A 54 12.01 15.28 -6.59
CA ILE A 54 11.64 15.65 -5.21
C ILE A 54 12.08 17.08 -4.84
N ASP A 55 12.21 17.93 -5.85
CA ASP A 55 12.58 19.35 -5.73
C ASP A 55 13.95 19.61 -5.10
N CYS A 56 14.90 18.67 -5.23
CA CYS A 56 16.29 18.83 -4.82
C CYS A 56 17.19 19.02 -6.04
N GLY A 57 17.86 20.18 -6.13
CA GLY A 57 18.69 20.56 -7.29
C GLY A 57 19.97 19.73 -7.45
N SER A 58 20.42 19.03 -6.42
CA SER A 58 21.60 18.17 -6.41
C SER A 58 21.52 17.09 -5.34
N TYR A 59 22.41 16.08 -5.41
CA TYR A 59 22.51 15.08 -4.35
C TYR A 59 22.97 15.68 -3.00
N SER A 60 23.82 16.69 -3.04
CA SER A 60 24.23 17.40 -1.81
C SER A 60 23.07 18.18 -1.20
N ASP A 61 22.28 18.85 -2.02
CA ASP A 61 21.06 19.53 -1.58
C ASP A 61 20.04 18.53 -1.01
N PHE A 62 19.85 17.40 -1.69
CA PHE A 62 19.04 16.29 -1.16
C PHE A 62 19.47 15.89 0.24
N LYS A 63 20.77 15.66 0.48
CA LYS A 63 21.26 15.26 1.82
C LYS A 63 20.98 16.30 2.89
N VAL A 64 21.18 17.59 2.57
CA VAL A 64 20.89 18.69 3.51
C VAL A 64 19.40 18.76 3.85
N GLN A 65 18.54 18.72 2.83
CA GLN A 65 17.08 18.73 3.03
C GLN A 65 16.61 17.46 3.75
N PHE A 66 17.21 16.29 3.48
CA PHE A 66 16.88 15.03 4.14
C PHE A 66 17.28 15.04 5.60
N CYS A 67 18.48 15.55 5.95
CA CYS A 67 18.89 15.71 7.35
C CYS A 67 17.96 16.66 8.13
N ARG A 68 17.52 17.75 7.48
CA ARG A 68 16.55 18.67 8.06
C ARG A 68 15.21 17.99 8.28
N TYR A 69 14.70 17.30 7.27
CA TYR A 69 13.47 16.53 7.33
C TYR A 69 13.50 15.48 8.46
N MET A 70 14.63 14.77 8.63
CA MET A 70 14.79 13.77 9.70
C MET A 70 14.88 14.43 11.10
N LYS A 71 15.52 15.60 11.23
CA LYS A 71 15.55 16.34 12.50
C LYS A 71 14.18 16.85 12.91
N GLU A 72 13.45 17.45 11.98
CA GLU A 72 12.07 17.92 12.21
C GLU A 72 11.14 16.77 12.66
N ARG A 73 11.41 15.53 12.21
CA ARG A 73 10.69 14.33 12.65
C ARG A 73 11.15 13.74 13.97
N ALA A 74 12.41 13.90 14.32
CA ALA A 74 12.92 13.44 15.63
C ALA A 74 12.32 14.21 16.81
N ASP A 75 11.88 15.45 16.56
CA ASP A 75 11.18 16.28 17.54
C ASP A 75 9.66 15.96 17.62
N LEU A 76 9.13 15.15 16.69
CA LEU A 76 7.77 14.63 16.78
C LEU A 76 7.71 13.44 17.74
N ILE A 77 6.65 13.34 18.51
CA ILE A 77 6.42 12.21 19.42
C ILE A 77 6.56 10.91 18.61
N PRO A 78 7.50 10.00 18.94
CA PRO A 78 7.69 8.77 18.19
C PRO A 78 6.38 7.97 18.11
N GLY A 79 5.94 7.69 16.89
CA GLY A 79 4.83 6.78 16.64
C GLY A 79 3.45 7.42 16.43
N PHE A 80 3.32 8.74 16.39
CA PHE A 80 2.04 9.37 16.10
C PHE A 80 2.01 9.97 14.69
N ASP A 81 1.41 9.24 13.74
CA ASP A 81 1.38 9.57 12.30
C ASP A 81 0.19 10.43 11.89
N LEU A 82 -0.34 11.27 12.80
CA LEU A 82 -1.53 12.07 12.51
C LEU A 82 -1.33 12.96 11.28
N GLU A 83 -0.16 13.54 11.11
CA GLU A 83 0.13 14.40 9.96
C GLU A 83 0.05 13.63 8.64
N GLN A 84 0.62 12.42 8.58
CA GLN A 84 0.54 11.56 7.40
C GLN A 84 -0.91 11.14 7.10
N LEU A 85 -1.67 10.82 8.14
CA LEU A 85 -3.09 10.45 8.00
C LEU A 85 -3.93 11.64 7.54
N LEU A 86 -3.73 12.83 8.11
CA LEU A 86 -4.41 14.05 7.67
C LEU A 86 -4.11 14.35 6.21
N HIS A 87 -2.84 14.23 5.80
CA HIS A 87 -2.43 14.44 4.42
C HIS A 87 -3.06 13.39 3.48
N TYR A 88 -3.08 12.13 3.88
CA TYR A 88 -3.78 11.08 3.13
C TYR A 88 -5.26 11.43 2.97
N PHE A 89 -5.97 11.78 4.04
CA PHE A 89 -7.40 12.09 3.97
C PHE A 89 -7.72 13.35 3.16
N GLN A 90 -6.84 14.34 3.14
CA GLN A 90 -6.97 15.49 2.23
C GLN A 90 -6.95 15.05 0.76
N GLY A 91 -6.09 14.08 0.39
CA GLY A 91 -6.04 13.50 -0.95
C GLY A 91 -7.31 12.71 -1.34
N THR A 92 -8.10 12.24 -0.37
CA THR A 92 -9.33 11.46 -0.63
C THR A 92 -10.55 12.33 -0.97
N THR A 93 -10.44 13.65 -0.92
CA THR A 93 -11.54 14.58 -1.26
C THR A 93 -11.62 14.93 -2.75
N THR A 94 -10.85 14.25 -3.59
CA THR A 94 -10.76 14.51 -5.04
C THR A 94 -11.75 13.65 -5.85
N SER A 95 -12.19 14.16 -7.00
CA SER A 95 -13.04 13.39 -7.94
C SER A 95 -12.32 12.13 -8.43
N ALA A 96 -11.02 12.20 -8.67
CA ALA A 96 -10.21 11.05 -9.09
C ALA A 96 -10.19 9.92 -8.04
N PHE A 97 -10.15 10.25 -6.76
CA PHE A 97 -10.27 9.27 -5.69
C PHE A 97 -11.66 8.64 -5.67
N GLU A 98 -12.72 9.46 -5.77
CA GLU A 98 -14.11 8.98 -5.81
C GLU A 98 -14.36 8.05 -7.00
N GLU A 99 -13.91 8.41 -8.19
CA GLU A 99 -13.99 7.57 -9.39
C GLU A 99 -13.29 6.24 -9.17
N LYS A 100 -12.10 6.26 -8.59
CA LYS A 100 -11.33 5.05 -8.28
C LYS A 100 -12.07 4.12 -7.31
N VAL A 101 -12.69 4.67 -6.27
CA VAL A 101 -13.49 3.89 -5.30
C VAL A 101 -14.75 3.33 -5.96
N LEU A 102 -15.42 4.10 -6.81
CA LEU A 102 -16.61 3.66 -7.56
C LEU A 102 -16.29 2.51 -8.53
N GLU A 103 -15.13 2.52 -9.21
CA GLU A 103 -14.66 1.40 -10.02
C GLU A 103 -14.56 0.10 -9.21
N GLY A 104 -13.89 0.16 -8.04
CA GLY A 104 -13.77 -1.01 -7.15
C GLY A 104 -15.12 -1.47 -6.60
N ALA A 105 -15.97 -0.53 -6.17
CA ALA A 105 -17.31 -0.83 -5.67
C ALA A 105 -18.19 -1.49 -6.73
N LYS A 106 -18.04 -1.12 -8.01
CA LYS A 106 -18.74 -1.76 -9.12
C LYS A 106 -18.38 -3.25 -9.24
N LEU A 107 -17.09 -3.60 -9.21
CA LEU A 107 -16.64 -4.99 -9.25
C LEU A 107 -17.21 -5.82 -8.09
N ILE A 108 -17.27 -5.21 -6.89
CA ILE A 108 -17.85 -5.86 -5.70
C ILE A 108 -19.36 -5.99 -5.83
N ARG A 109 -20.04 -4.98 -6.35
CA ARG A 109 -21.50 -5.00 -6.55
C ARG A 109 -21.94 -6.12 -7.49
N GLU A 110 -21.18 -6.36 -8.56
CA GLU A 110 -21.44 -7.39 -9.55
C GLU A 110 -21.20 -8.82 -9.04
N ALA A 111 -20.43 -8.96 -7.95
CA ALA A 111 -20.16 -10.25 -7.31
C ALA A 111 -21.34 -10.71 -6.47
N GLU A 112 -21.53 -12.03 -6.39
CA GLU A 112 -22.47 -12.67 -5.45
C GLU A 112 -21.86 -12.84 -4.05
N MET A 113 -20.54 -13.07 -4.01
CA MET A 113 -19.76 -13.25 -2.76
C MET A 113 -18.50 -12.39 -2.79
N VAL A 114 -18.08 -11.92 -1.62
CA VAL A 114 -16.80 -11.22 -1.43
C VAL A 114 -15.94 -11.97 -0.44
N ILE A 115 -14.68 -12.23 -0.83
CA ILE A 115 -13.70 -12.85 0.05
C ILE A 115 -12.61 -11.83 0.37
N PHE A 116 -12.48 -11.47 1.62
CA PHE A 116 -11.38 -10.66 2.10
C PHE A 116 -10.22 -11.56 2.49
N VAL A 117 -9.00 -11.24 2.03
CA VAL A 117 -7.79 -12.02 2.30
C VAL A 117 -6.74 -11.12 2.93
N GLY A 118 -6.18 -11.51 4.05
CA GLY A 118 -5.09 -10.78 4.71
C GLY A 118 -4.45 -11.62 5.80
N LEU A 119 -3.22 -11.31 6.19
CA LEU A 119 -2.50 -12.00 7.26
C LEU A 119 -2.10 -11.03 8.38
N GLY A 120 -1.99 -11.52 9.60
CA GLY A 120 -1.65 -10.71 10.77
C GLY A 120 -2.67 -9.57 10.99
N SER A 121 -2.19 -8.33 11.13
CA SER A 121 -3.07 -7.16 11.29
C SER A 121 -3.98 -6.92 10.07
N SER A 122 -3.51 -7.20 8.86
CA SER A 122 -4.35 -7.18 7.66
C SER A 122 -5.40 -8.29 7.66
N GLY A 123 -5.13 -9.43 8.31
CA GLY A 123 -6.12 -10.50 8.55
C GLY A 123 -7.26 -10.04 9.46
N ALA A 124 -6.93 -9.32 10.53
CA ALA A 124 -7.94 -8.71 11.40
C ALA A 124 -8.85 -7.75 10.63
N LEU A 125 -8.29 -6.96 9.71
CA LEU A 125 -9.05 -6.06 8.82
C LEU A 125 -9.83 -6.84 7.75
N ALA A 126 -9.34 -7.99 7.28
CA ALA A 126 -10.09 -8.86 6.38
C ALA A 126 -11.37 -9.39 7.06
N ARG A 127 -11.27 -9.82 8.31
CA ARG A 127 -12.42 -10.21 9.13
C ARG A 127 -13.38 -9.04 9.37
N TYR A 128 -12.85 -7.86 9.69
CA TYR A 128 -13.66 -6.66 9.82
C TYR A 128 -14.40 -6.34 8.52
N GLY A 129 -13.69 -6.33 7.39
CA GLY A 129 -14.26 -6.05 6.07
C GLY A 129 -15.41 -7.00 5.72
N ALA A 130 -15.19 -8.30 5.91
CA ALA A 130 -16.23 -9.30 5.69
C ALA A 130 -17.47 -9.04 6.56
N ARG A 131 -17.27 -8.75 7.85
CA ARG A 131 -18.38 -8.42 8.76
C ARG A 131 -19.07 -7.12 8.38
N PHE A 132 -18.31 -6.08 7.99
CA PHE A 132 -18.87 -4.78 7.63
C PHE A 132 -19.71 -4.88 6.34
N PHE A 133 -19.21 -5.55 5.29
CA PHE A 133 -19.95 -5.79 4.05
C PHE A 133 -21.24 -6.61 4.25
N SER A 134 -21.21 -7.55 5.20
CA SER A 134 -22.43 -8.31 5.56
C SER A 134 -23.53 -7.41 6.13
N ASN A 135 -23.19 -6.31 6.83
CA ASN A 135 -24.17 -5.34 7.29
C ASN A 135 -24.88 -4.61 6.12
N PHE A 136 -24.23 -4.54 4.97
CA PHE A 136 -24.78 -4.00 3.72
C PHE A 136 -25.42 -5.11 2.84
N GLY A 137 -25.73 -6.27 3.39
CA GLY A 137 -26.38 -7.36 2.67
C GLY A 137 -25.50 -8.11 1.68
N LYS A 138 -24.19 -7.82 1.61
CA LYS A 138 -23.24 -8.52 0.74
C LYS A 138 -22.63 -9.71 1.49
N PHE A 139 -22.94 -10.95 1.04
CA PHE A 139 -22.34 -12.14 1.65
C PHE A 139 -20.82 -12.08 1.52
N SER A 140 -20.13 -12.11 2.66
CA SER A 140 -18.69 -11.90 2.71
C SER A 140 -18.01 -12.78 3.73
N VAL A 141 -16.79 -13.26 3.40
CA VAL A 141 -15.96 -14.12 4.25
C VAL A 141 -14.56 -13.50 4.39
N GLY A 142 -13.97 -13.55 5.57
CA GLY A 142 -12.59 -13.15 5.84
C GLY A 142 -11.67 -14.36 5.95
N LEU A 143 -10.60 -14.38 5.19
CA LEU A 143 -9.53 -15.38 5.26
C LEU A 143 -8.28 -14.74 5.87
N GLU A 144 -7.87 -15.23 7.02
CA GLU A 144 -6.68 -14.75 7.76
C GLU A 144 -5.61 -15.86 7.90
N ASP A 145 -5.81 -16.97 7.19
CA ASP A 145 -4.88 -18.10 7.16
C ASP A 145 -4.34 -18.32 5.74
N ALA A 146 -3.01 -18.28 5.59
CA ALA A 146 -2.32 -18.53 4.33
C ALA A 146 -2.45 -19.99 3.84
N LEU A 147 -2.73 -20.91 4.76
CA LEU A 147 -2.88 -22.34 4.48
C LEU A 147 -4.35 -22.76 4.32
N TYR A 148 -5.26 -21.78 4.25
CA TYR A 148 -6.67 -22.09 4.07
C TYR A 148 -6.87 -22.99 2.85
N PRO A 149 -7.49 -24.17 3.03
CA PRO A 149 -7.68 -25.13 1.95
C PRO A 149 -8.71 -24.59 0.96
N LEU A 150 -8.24 -23.97 -0.12
CA LEU A 150 -9.09 -23.67 -1.26
C LEU A 150 -9.31 -24.99 -2.01
N MET A 151 -10.46 -25.58 -1.81
CA MET A 151 -10.85 -26.78 -2.53
C MET A 151 -11.07 -26.42 -4.01
N GLU A 152 -11.01 -27.40 -4.91
CA GLU A 152 -11.40 -27.26 -6.31
C GLU A 152 -12.93 -27.03 -6.41
N MET A 153 -13.40 -25.96 -5.79
CA MET A 153 -14.78 -25.52 -5.83
C MET A 153 -14.93 -24.42 -6.87
N SER A 154 -16.09 -24.37 -7.48
CA SER A 154 -16.47 -23.22 -8.29
C SER A 154 -16.70 -22.02 -7.36
N TYR A 155 -16.12 -20.88 -7.71
CA TYR A 155 -16.36 -19.60 -7.04
C TYR A 155 -17.09 -18.64 -7.99
N PRO A 156 -18.35 -18.95 -8.37
CA PRO A 156 -19.06 -18.16 -9.37
C PRO A 156 -19.24 -16.74 -8.85
N LYS A 157 -19.00 -15.77 -9.74
CA LYS A 157 -19.22 -14.35 -9.44
C LYS A 157 -18.64 -13.92 -8.09
N THR A 158 -17.40 -14.31 -7.80
CA THR A 158 -16.71 -13.96 -6.57
C THR A 158 -15.70 -12.84 -6.82
N SER A 159 -15.71 -11.83 -5.96
CA SER A 159 -14.66 -10.81 -5.85
C SER A 159 -13.80 -11.08 -4.62
N VAL A 160 -12.49 -11.03 -4.80
CA VAL A 160 -11.50 -11.17 -3.71
C VAL A 160 -10.89 -9.82 -3.43
N VAL A 161 -10.91 -9.38 -2.18
CA VAL A 161 -10.27 -8.15 -1.72
C VAL A 161 -9.04 -8.53 -0.91
N ALA A 162 -7.86 -8.39 -1.51
CA ALA A 162 -6.59 -8.68 -0.88
C ALA A 162 -6.07 -7.47 -0.10
N LEU A 163 -5.79 -7.66 1.18
CA LEU A 163 -5.25 -6.65 2.08
C LEU A 163 -3.80 -7.00 2.42
N SER A 164 -2.87 -6.15 2.03
CA SER A 164 -1.45 -6.35 2.36
C SER A 164 -0.70 -5.03 2.35
N VAL A 165 -0.14 -4.63 3.49
CA VAL A 165 0.62 -3.38 3.60
C VAL A 165 1.77 -3.35 2.61
N SER A 166 2.65 -4.36 2.62
CA SER A 166 3.79 -4.43 1.69
C SER A 166 3.37 -4.78 0.26
N GLY A 167 2.24 -5.50 0.11
CA GLY A 167 1.85 -6.11 -1.15
C GLY A 167 2.77 -7.24 -1.62
N GLU A 168 3.69 -7.72 -0.74
CA GLU A 168 4.70 -8.74 -1.02
C GLU A 168 4.58 -9.97 -0.11
N THR A 169 3.50 -10.07 0.66
CA THR A 169 3.28 -11.20 1.57
C THR A 169 2.99 -12.48 0.77
N MET A 170 3.94 -13.42 0.74
CA MET A 170 3.87 -14.64 -0.10
C MET A 170 2.56 -15.40 0.09
N GLY A 171 2.13 -15.64 1.34
CA GLY A 171 0.88 -16.36 1.60
C GLY A 171 -0.36 -15.68 1.00
N VAL A 172 -0.40 -14.34 0.97
CA VAL A 172 -1.47 -13.58 0.32
C VAL A 172 -1.35 -13.67 -1.20
N ILE A 173 -0.13 -13.56 -1.76
CA ILE A 173 0.13 -13.67 -3.20
C ILE A 173 -0.33 -15.04 -3.73
N GLU A 174 0.06 -16.12 -3.04
CA GLU A 174 -0.32 -17.48 -3.42
C GLU A 174 -1.83 -17.70 -3.35
N THR A 175 -2.47 -17.20 -2.30
CA THR A 175 -3.93 -17.28 -2.14
C THR A 175 -4.65 -16.51 -3.26
N VAL A 176 -4.21 -15.29 -3.56
CA VAL A 176 -4.76 -14.48 -4.66
C VAL A 176 -4.62 -15.21 -6.01
N ARG A 177 -3.43 -15.75 -6.30
CA ARG A 177 -3.20 -16.51 -7.55
C ARG A 177 -4.11 -17.72 -7.68
N LYS A 178 -4.35 -18.46 -6.57
CA LYS A 178 -5.32 -19.57 -6.58
C LYS A 178 -6.72 -19.08 -6.94
N PHE A 179 -7.19 -17.98 -6.36
CA PHE A 179 -8.49 -17.42 -6.74
C PHE A 179 -8.54 -16.95 -8.19
N GLN A 180 -7.45 -16.39 -8.72
CA GLN A 180 -7.35 -16.01 -10.14
C GLN A 180 -7.54 -17.22 -11.06
N THR A 181 -6.93 -18.39 -10.74
CA THR A 181 -7.11 -19.60 -11.55
C THR A 181 -8.56 -20.10 -11.56
N HIS A 182 -9.36 -19.71 -10.58
CA HIS A 182 -10.80 -20.01 -10.51
C HIS A 182 -11.69 -18.90 -11.10
N GLY A 183 -11.10 -17.92 -11.79
CA GLY A 183 -11.82 -16.86 -12.48
C GLY A 183 -12.39 -15.76 -11.58
N CYS A 184 -11.97 -15.69 -10.31
CA CYS A 184 -12.38 -14.62 -9.40
C CYS A 184 -11.79 -13.27 -9.83
N LYS A 185 -12.53 -12.19 -9.60
CA LYS A 185 -12.03 -10.82 -9.74
C LYS A 185 -11.22 -10.45 -8.52
N ILE A 186 -10.01 -9.95 -8.74
CA ILE A 186 -9.08 -9.56 -7.68
C ILE A 186 -9.05 -8.05 -7.52
N LEU A 187 -9.43 -7.59 -6.34
CA LEU A 187 -9.22 -6.24 -5.87
C LEU A 187 -8.12 -6.25 -4.80
N SER A 188 -7.37 -5.17 -4.67
CA SER A 188 -6.38 -5.07 -3.60
C SER A 188 -6.28 -3.68 -2.99
N ILE A 189 -5.97 -3.67 -1.70
CA ILE A 189 -5.62 -2.48 -0.94
C ILE A 189 -4.21 -2.68 -0.41
N THR A 190 -3.26 -1.87 -0.89
CA THR A 190 -1.84 -1.99 -0.55
C THR A 190 -1.26 -0.65 -0.14
N ASN A 191 -0.09 -0.62 0.49
CA ASN A 191 0.60 0.65 0.72
C ASN A 191 1.41 1.10 -0.52
N ASP A 192 1.80 0.16 -1.38
CA ASP A 192 2.63 0.42 -2.55
C ASP A 192 1.92 0.01 -3.86
N PRO A 193 1.67 0.96 -4.78
CA PRO A 193 1.05 0.68 -6.07
C PRO A 193 1.92 -0.17 -7.02
N ASN A 194 3.22 -0.26 -6.73
CA ASN A 194 4.17 -1.05 -7.52
C ASN A 194 4.40 -2.46 -6.97
N SER A 195 3.72 -2.84 -5.90
CA SER A 195 3.85 -4.15 -5.29
C SER A 195 3.32 -5.28 -6.18
N THR A 196 3.73 -6.52 -5.87
CA THR A 196 3.31 -7.72 -6.60
C THR A 196 1.79 -7.88 -6.57
N ILE A 197 1.17 -7.75 -5.39
CA ILE A 197 -0.29 -7.88 -5.26
C ILE A 197 -1.01 -6.78 -6.05
N ALA A 198 -0.53 -5.53 -6.00
CA ALA A 198 -1.13 -4.44 -6.76
C ALA A 198 -1.13 -4.71 -8.27
N LYS A 199 0.00 -5.22 -8.80
CA LYS A 199 0.18 -5.51 -10.23
C LYS A 199 -0.64 -6.69 -10.75
N ILE A 200 -0.87 -7.69 -9.92
CA ILE A 200 -1.65 -8.88 -10.34
C ILE A 200 -3.15 -8.70 -10.13
N SER A 201 -3.60 -7.62 -9.50
CA SER A 201 -5.01 -7.34 -9.24
C SER A 201 -5.70 -6.72 -10.46
N ASP A 202 -6.99 -7.05 -10.68
CA ASP A 202 -7.85 -6.39 -11.68
C ASP A 202 -8.09 -4.92 -11.29
N TRP A 203 -8.09 -4.61 -10.00
CA TRP A 203 -8.20 -3.27 -9.44
C TRP A 203 -7.34 -3.13 -8.18
N ASN A 204 -6.65 -2.01 -8.05
CA ASN A 204 -5.86 -1.69 -6.86
C ASN A 204 -6.10 -0.25 -6.42
N ILE A 205 -6.11 -0.04 -5.12
CA ILE A 205 -5.95 1.28 -4.51
C ILE A 205 -4.83 1.22 -3.48
N SER A 206 -3.90 2.17 -3.56
CA SER A 206 -2.76 2.24 -2.64
C SER A 206 -2.80 3.53 -1.84
N TYR A 207 -2.48 3.43 -0.54
CA TYR A 207 -2.58 4.55 0.38
C TYR A 207 -1.25 5.27 0.63
N CYS A 208 -0.13 4.71 0.20
CA CYS A 208 1.19 5.36 0.09
C CYS A 208 1.68 6.10 1.36
N LEU A 209 1.41 5.57 2.55
CA LEU A 209 2.01 6.09 3.77
C LEU A 209 3.49 5.70 3.84
N GLU A 210 4.27 6.46 4.60
CA GLU A 210 5.66 6.13 4.85
C GLU A 210 5.75 4.79 5.62
N PRO A 211 6.50 3.80 5.10
CA PRO A 211 6.63 2.51 5.75
C PRO A 211 7.31 2.63 7.11
N GLN A 212 6.72 2.00 8.12
CA GLN A 212 7.29 1.96 9.47
C GLN A 212 7.56 0.51 9.88
N THR A 213 8.72 0.28 10.48
CA THR A 213 9.11 -1.02 11.03
C THR A 213 9.62 -0.85 12.46
N ILE A 214 9.27 -1.79 13.32
CA ILE A 214 9.69 -1.83 14.73
C ILE A 214 10.24 -3.22 15.09
N ASN A 215 11.06 -3.27 16.16
CA ASN A 215 11.45 -4.53 16.80
C ASN A 215 11.90 -5.65 15.84
N GLY A 216 12.92 -5.37 15.01
CA GLY A 216 13.51 -6.41 14.16
C GLY A 216 12.74 -6.72 12.88
N GLY A 217 11.90 -5.81 12.41
CA GLY A 217 11.31 -5.91 11.08
C GLY A 217 9.79 -6.10 11.05
N PHE A 218 9.11 -5.98 12.18
CA PHE A 218 7.64 -5.97 12.19
C PHE A 218 7.10 -4.70 11.57
N ASN A 219 6.15 -4.84 10.65
CA ASN A 219 5.50 -3.71 10.00
C ASN A 219 4.57 -2.98 10.99
N ALA A 220 4.82 -1.69 11.21
CA ALA A 220 4.05 -0.80 12.06
C ALA A 220 3.35 0.31 11.26
N THR A 221 3.38 0.27 9.93
CA THR A 221 2.69 1.24 9.06
C THR A 221 1.19 1.26 9.38
N SER A 222 0.64 2.46 9.58
CA SER A 222 -0.77 2.62 9.92
C SER A 222 -1.69 1.99 8.86
N GLN A 223 -2.69 1.25 9.31
CA GLN A 223 -3.73 0.67 8.47
C GLN A 223 -5.09 1.38 8.61
N VAL A 224 -5.11 2.56 9.21
CA VAL A 224 -6.31 3.43 9.26
C VAL A 224 -6.85 3.71 7.85
N PRO A 225 -6.01 4.00 6.82
CA PRO A 225 -6.49 4.11 5.46
C PRO A 225 -7.18 2.86 4.92
N VAL A 226 -6.70 1.66 5.29
CA VAL A 226 -7.32 0.40 4.86
C VAL A 226 -8.72 0.26 5.41
N LEU A 227 -8.90 0.57 6.70
CA LEU A 227 -10.21 0.58 7.35
C LEU A 227 -11.17 1.55 6.64
N PHE A 228 -10.72 2.79 6.40
CA PHE A 228 -11.48 3.79 5.68
C PHE A 228 -11.88 3.32 4.27
N LEU A 229 -10.96 2.73 3.52
CA LEU A 229 -11.21 2.24 2.17
C LEU A 229 -12.22 1.08 2.14
N ILE A 230 -12.14 0.15 3.10
CA ILE A 230 -13.14 -0.92 3.27
C ILE A 230 -14.54 -0.31 3.43
N GLU A 231 -14.69 0.66 4.32
CA GLU A 231 -15.97 1.30 4.56
C GLU A 231 -16.42 2.15 3.36
N ALA A 232 -15.49 2.85 2.71
CA ALA A 232 -15.79 3.66 1.53
C ALA A 232 -16.33 2.79 0.37
N LEU A 233 -15.71 1.62 0.12
CA LEU A 233 -16.18 0.65 -0.86
C LEU A 233 -17.57 0.12 -0.48
N ALA A 234 -17.77 -0.29 0.78
CA ALA A 234 -19.04 -0.87 1.22
C ALA A 234 -20.23 0.11 1.07
N ARG A 235 -20.02 1.40 1.33
CA ARG A 235 -21.06 2.42 1.16
C ARG A 235 -21.42 2.70 -0.30
N ARG A 236 -20.66 2.22 -1.27
CA ARG A 236 -20.84 2.49 -2.72
C ARG A 236 -21.26 1.25 -3.53
N ILE A 237 -21.57 0.14 -2.86
CA ILE A 237 -22.06 -1.07 -3.55
C ILE A 237 -23.57 -1.05 -3.85
N PHE A 238 -24.27 -0.01 -3.41
CA PHE A 238 -25.71 0.20 -3.68
C PHE A 238 -25.94 1.17 -4.85
#